data_19980a7739f06f5678ed8358ac0c8a21
#
_entry.id   19980a7739f06f5678ed8358ac0c8a21
#
_cell.length_a   1.000
_cell.length_b   1.000
_cell.length_c   1.000
_cell.angle_alpha   90.00
_cell.angle_beta   90.00
_cell.angle_gamma   90.00
#
_symmetry.space_group_name_H-M   'P 1'
#
loop_
_entity.id
_entity.type
_entity.pdbx_description
1 polymer ?
#
loop_
_entity_poly.entity_id
_entity_poly.type
_entity_poly.pdbx_seq_one_letter_code
_entity_poly.pdbx_strand_id
1 'polypeptide(L)'
;MTEDPRRAGLPPAAAARMAEIRQSGTWGSALSADEFTAIRSAGFEPTGQVLGAAVYNIGYTGGYGCAGAWTGYYGGAYAFGPARSVTQTSSRGGQSSFAPLVQSLYDARHAAINRMIAECAALGGHGIVGVKLTIGHFPAGGLEFKAIGTAVRAPGAPSPRTPFTSDLSGQDFAKLIARGWVPAGLALGISVAARHDDWLTVGQTRWSAGNAEVAGYTELVHEGRHDARVQLERDVRRIGAEGVVIADMTMR
;
A
#
# COMPACT_ATOMS: atom_id res chain seq x y z
N MET A 1 -18.44 -2.76 -5.24
CA MET A 1 -18.57 -2.37 -6.67
C MET A 1 -17.40 -1.45 -6.96
N THR A 2 -16.29 -1.99 -7.44
CA THR A 2 -15.12 -1.19 -7.85
C THR A 2 -15.46 -0.54 -9.19
N GLU A 3 -15.57 0.80 -9.21
CA GLU A 3 -15.69 1.55 -10.45
C GLU A 3 -14.51 1.20 -11.36
N ASP A 4 -14.81 0.92 -12.63
CA ASP A 4 -13.80 0.71 -13.67
C ASP A 4 -12.94 1.98 -13.77
N PRO A 5 -11.60 1.89 -13.50
CA PRO A 5 -10.72 3.06 -13.52
C PRO A 5 -10.73 3.85 -14.83
N ARG A 6 -11.22 3.25 -15.92
CA ARG A 6 -11.38 3.89 -17.24
C ARG A 6 -12.61 4.79 -17.34
N ARG A 7 -13.59 4.66 -16.42
CA ARG A 7 -14.80 5.50 -16.39
C ARG A 7 -14.65 6.74 -15.52
N ALA A 8 -13.72 6.74 -14.57
CA ALA A 8 -13.33 7.96 -13.89
C ALA A 8 -12.44 8.76 -14.84
N GLY A 9 -12.98 9.80 -15.46
CA GLY A 9 -12.22 10.71 -16.33
C GLY A 9 -10.98 11.22 -15.60
N LEU A 10 -9.88 11.43 -16.35
CA LEU A 10 -8.68 12.03 -15.80
C LEU A 10 -9.02 13.36 -15.11
N PRO A 11 -8.46 13.66 -13.93
CA PRO A 11 -8.56 15.00 -13.36
C PRO A 11 -8.10 16.06 -14.39
N PRO A 12 -8.73 17.26 -14.43
CA PRO A 12 -8.41 18.27 -15.45
C PRO A 12 -6.93 18.59 -15.57
N ALA A 13 -6.21 18.70 -14.46
CA ALA A 13 -4.76 18.92 -14.44
C ALA A 13 -3.97 17.76 -15.05
N ALA A 14 -4.37 16.52 -14.81
CA ALA A 14 -3.76 15.35 -15.42
C ALA A 14 -4.04 15.28 -16.93
N ALA A 15 -5.28 15.59 -17.34
CA ALA A 15 -5.63 15.65 -18.76
C ALA A 15 -4.84 16.73 -19.50
N ALA A 16 -4.66 17.93 -18.92
CA ALA A 16 -3.84 19.00 -19.47
C ALA A 16 -2.38 18.59 -19.62
N ARG A 17 -1.78 17.99 -18.59
CA ARG A 17 -0.40 17.45 -18.63
C ARG A 17 -0.24 16.38 -19.71
N MET A 18 -1.18 15.47 -19.85
CA MET A 18 -1.13 14.45 -20.91
C MET A 18 -1.27 15.05 -22.30
N ALA A 19 -2.07 16.10 -22.47
CA ALA A 19 -2.18 16.84 -23.74
C ALA A 19 -0.86 17.55 -24.08
N GLU A 20 -0.23 18.19 -23.11
CA GLU A 20 1.08 18.85 -23.28
C GLU A 20 2.18 17.87 -23.71
N ILE A 21 2.28 16.69 -23.05
CA ILE A 21 3.22 15.64 -23.42
C ILE A 21 3.01 15.19 -24.87
N ARG A 22 1.75 15.00 -25.29
CA ARG A 22 1.44 14.61 -26.66
C ARG A 22 1.80 15.68 -27.67
N GLN A 23 1.58 16.94 -27.32
CA GLN A 23 1.83 18.08 -28.22
C GLN A 23 3.31 18.40 -28.34
N SER A 24 4.06 18.39 -27.23
CA SER A 24 5.49 18.71 -27.20
C SER A 24 6.37 17.53 -27.63
N GLY A 25 5.88 16.30 -27.50
CA GLY A 25 6.69 15.10 -27.66
C GLY A 25 7.74 14.92 -26.55
N THR A 26 7.77 15.84 -25.58
CA THR A 26 8.72 15.81 -24.46
C THR A 26 8.07 15.08 -23.29
N TRP A 27 8.73 14.06 -22.80
CA TRP A 27 8.26 13.28 -21.65
C TRP A 27 9.38 13.07 -20.61
N GLY A 28 9.02 12.99 -19.36
CA GLY A 28 9.93 12.67 -18.27
C GLY A 28 9.89 11.19 -17.92
N SER A 29 10.93 10.70 -17.27
CA SER A 29 10.98 9.38 -16.67
C SER A 29 11.64 9.45 -15.30
N ALA A 30 11.22 8.61 -14.38
CA ALA A 30 11.87 8.43 -13.10
C ALA A 30 12.95 7.32 -13.13
N LEU A 31 13.20 6.75 -14.31
CA LEU A 31 14.18 5.68 -14.51
C LEU A 31 15.60 6.27 -14.66
N SER A 32 16.58 5.57 -14.15
CA SER A 32 17.99 5.82 -14.46
C SER A 32 18.31 5.42 -15.93
N ALA A 33 19.47 5.82 -16.43
CA ALA A 33 19.91 5.44 -17.78
C ALA A 33 20.04 3.92 -17.96
N ASP A 34 20.53 3.23 -16.92
CA ASP A 34 20.66 1.78 -16.92
C ASP A 34 19.30 1.07 -16.89
N GLU A 35 18.37 1.57 -16.11
CA GLU A 35 16.99 1.05 -16.07
C GLU A 35 16.29 1.26 -17.43
N PHE A 36 16.49 2.42 -18.04
CA PHE A 36 15.96 2.71 -19.38
C PHE A 36 16.48 1.71 -20.41
N THR A 37 17.79 1.44 -20.41
CA THR A 37 18.42 0.46 -21.29
C THR A 37 17.91 -0.95 -21.05
N ALA A 38 17.77 -1.35 -19.77
CA ALA A 38 17.26 -2.66 -19.41
C ALA A 38 15.81 -2.87 -19.89
N ILE A 39 14.93 -1.89 -19.72
CA ILE A 39 13.54 -1.95 -20.17
C ILE A 39 13.48 -2.10 -21.70
N ARG A 40 14.30 -1.36 -22.45
CA ARG A 40 14.37 -1.49 -23.91
C ARG A 40 14.89 -2.86 -24.35
N SER A 41 15.88 -3.41 -23.66
CA SER A 41 16.39 -4.76 -23.96
C SER A 41 15.35 -5.86 -23.70
N ALA A 42 14.39 -5.61 -22.80
CA ALA A 42 13.25 -6.49 -22.56
C ALA A 42 12.09 -6.34 -23.56
N GLY A 43 12.26 -5.50 -24.60
CA GLY A 43 11.25 -5.28 -25.63
C GLY A 43 10.17 -4.25 -25.27
N PHE A 44 10.39 -3.44 -24.26
CA PHE A 44 9.47 -2.38 -23.87
C PHE A 44 10.05 -0.99 -24.16
N GLU A 45 9.17 -0.04 -24.44
CA GLU A 45 9.51 1.37 -24.64
C GLU A 45 8.88 2.21 -23.52
N PRO A 46 9.68 3.02 -22.77
CA PRO A 46 9.12 4.01 -21.86
C PRO A 46 8.32 5.07 -22.65
N THR A 47 7.11 5.38 -22.18
CA THR A 47 6.21 6.36 -22.82
C THR A 47 6.04 7.64 -22.04
N GLY A 48 6.42 7.66 -20.76
CA GLY A 48 6.39 8.85 -19.93
C GLY A 48 6.21 8.56 -18.46
N GLN A 49 6.47 9.56 -17.62
CA GLN A 49 6.19 9.52 -16.19
C GLN A 49 4.68 9.66 -15.95
N VAL A 50 4.15 8.86 -15.05
CA VAL A 50 2.75 8.89 -14.64
C VAL A 50 2.63 9.07 -13.14
N LEU A 51 1.60 9.80 -12.73
CA LEU A 51 1.34 10.21 -11.35
C LEU A 51 -0.11 9.97 -10.99
N GLY A 52 -0.37 9.44 -9.82
CA GLY A 52 -1.67 9.48 -9.18
C GLY A 52 -1.55 9.99 -7.76
N ALA A 53 -2.39 10.93 -7.37
CA ALA A 53 -2.43 11.45 -6.02
C ALA A 53 -3.85 11.46 -5.47
N ALA A 54 -4.01 11.22 -4.18
CA ALA A 54 -5.27 11.31 -3.46
C ALA A 54 -5.03 11.90 -2.07
N VAL A 55 -5.86 12.84 -1.66
CA VAL A 55 -5.83 13.40 -0.30
C VAL A 55 -7.02 12.87 0.46
N TYR A 56 -6.78 12.28 1.61
CA TYR A 56 -7.81 11.73 2.49
C TYR A 56 -7.74 12.37 3.87
N ASN A 57 -8.89 12.78 4.37
CA ASN A 57 -9.02 13.15 5.76
C ASN A 57 -9.22 11.86 6.59
N ILE A 58 -8.23 11.54 7.43
CA ILE A 58 -8.29 10.38 8.33
C ILE A 58 -8.67 10.88 9.73
N GLY A 59 -9.80 11.60 9.81
CA GLY A 59 -10.27 12.19 11.07
C GLY A 59 -11.01 11.22 12.00
N TYR A 60 -11.64 10.18 11.45
CA TYR A 60 -12.33 9.17 12.22
C TYR A 60 -11.60 7.82 12.12
N THR A 61 -10.73 7.59 13.07
CA THR A 61 -9.95 6.34 13.15
C THR A 61 -10.68 5.22 13.90
N GLY A 62 -11.98 5.38 14.19
CA GLY A 62 -12.69 4.56 15.16
C GLY A 62 -12.33 4.99 16.60
N GLY A 63 -13.20 4.75 17.55
CA GLY A 63 -12.86 5.03 18.96
C GLY A 63 -11.61 4.25 19.37
N TYR A 64 -10.55 4.94 19.77
CA TYR A 64 -9.34 4.34 20.34
C TYR A 64 -9.60 3.68 21.71
N GLY A 65 -10.81 3.23 21.96
CA GLY A 65 -11.12 2.43 23.10
C GLY A 65 -10.81 0.98 22.77
N CYS A 66 -9.93 0.35 23.50
CA CYS A 66 -10.02 -1.08 23.75
C CYS A 66 -11.40 -1.31 24.36
N ALA A 67 -12.46 -1.39 23.55
CA ALA A 67 -13.84 -1.50 24.03
C ALA A 67 -14.04 -2.71 24.96
N GLY A 68 -13.13 -3.68 24.92
CA GLY A 68 -13.07 -4.79 25.87
C GLY A 68 -12.42 -4.48 27.21
N ALA A 69 -11.58 -3.41 27.32
CA ALA A 69 -10.90 -3.10 28.57
C ALA A 69 -11.71 -2.15 29.47
N TRP A 70 -12.58 -1.31 28.89
CA TRP A 70 -13.38 -0.34 29.65
C TRP A 70 -14.73 -0.88 30.13
N THR A 71 -15.30 -1.90 29.50
CA THR A 71 -16.52 -2.55 30.00
C THR A 71 -16.29 -3.31 31.30
N GLY A 72 -15.04 -3.68 31.63
CA GLY A 72 -14.68 -4.23 32.93
C GLY A 72 -14.57 -3.20 34.06
N TYR A 73 -14.49 -1.89 33.75
CA TYR A 73 -14.28 -0.85 34.76
C TYR A 73 -15.58 -0.21 35.26
N TYR A 74 -16.68 -0.31 34.51
CA TYR A 74 -18.00 0.21 34.92
C TYR A 74 -19.04 -0.86 35.24
N GLY A 75 -18.72 -2.13 35.10
CA GLY A 75 -19.58 -3.26 35.42
C GLY A 75 -19.08 -4.06 36.61
N GLY A 76 -19.33 -3.59 37.83
CA GLY A 76 -19.27 -4.39 39.06
C GLY A 76 -17.85 -4.82 39.49
N ALA A 77 -17.36 -4.21 40.56
CA ALA A 77 -16.31 -4.75 41.42
C ALA A 77 -16.51 -6.27 41.60
N TYR A 78 -15.48 -7.05 41.39
CA TYR A 78 -15.20 -8.45 41.75
C TYR A 78 -14.70 -9.34 40.59
N ALA A 79 -13.86 -8.83 39.72
CA ALA A 79 -13.03 -9.71 38.90
C ALA A 79 -11.55 -9.34 39.12
N PHE A 80 -11.02 -9.67 40.28
CA PHE A 80 -9.56 -9.74 40.50
C PHE A 80 -9.00 -11.00 39.83
N GLY A 81 -9.17 -11.09 38.50
CA GLY A 81 -8.35 -11.96 37.69
C GLY A 81 -7.16 -11.13 37.15
N PRO A 82 -5.97 -11.75 36.97
CA PRO A 82 -4.85 -11.04 36.31
C PRO A 82 -5.38 -10.51 35.01
N ALA A 83 -5.27 -9.19 34.77
CA ALA A 83 -5.64 -8.57 33.53
C ALA A 83 -4.91 -9.29 32.39
N ARG A 84 -5.66 -10.05 31.60
CA ARG A 84 -5.10 -10.77 30.47
C ARG A 84 -4.66 -9.73 29.42
N SER A 85 -3.43 -9.84 28.97
CA SER A 85 -3.00 -9.08 27.82
C SER A 85 -3.89 -9.41 26.62
N VAL A 86 -4.38 -8.39 25.92
CA VAL A 86 -5.20 -8.54 24.72
C VAL A 86 -4.53 -7.81 23.60
N THR A 87 -4.06 -8.56 22.60
CA THR A 87 -3.59 -8.01 21.34
C THR A 87 -4.73 -8.04 20.32
N GLN A 88 -5.04 -6.91 19.73
CA GLN A 88 -6.06 -6.76 18.69
C GLN A 88 -5.39 -6.34 17.40
N THR A 89 -5.76 -6.98 16.30
CA THR A 89 -5.33 -6.60 14.94
C THR A 89 -6.54 -6.21 14.11
N SER A 90 -6.30 -5.52 13.00
CA SER A 90 -7.35 -5.01 12.11
C SER A 90 -8.23 -6.10 11.50
N SER A 91 -7.77 -7.36 11.42
CA SER A 91 -8.55 -8.48 10.87
C SER A 91 -9.11 -9.44 11.92
N ARG A 92 -8.57 -9.42 13.14
CA ARG A 92 -8.99 -10.29 14.24
C ARG A 92 -9.77 -9.52 15.29
N GLY A 93 -11.03 -9.74 15.32
CA GLY A 93 -11.95 -9.20 16.32
C GLY A 93 -13.20 -8.66 15.66
N GLY A 94 -14.34 -9.22 15.95
CA GLY A 94 -15.65 -8.91 15.34
C GLY A 94 -16.12 -7.46 15.49
N GLN A 95 -15.33 -6.60 16.13
CA GLN A 95 -15.45 -5.14 16.20
C GLN A 95 -14.07 -4.52 16.41
N SER A 96 -13.09 -4.84 15.57
CA SER A 96 -11.82 -4.12 15.68
C SER A 96 -12.05 -2.65 15.32
N SER A 97 -11.77 -1.76 16.25
CA SER A 97 -11.90 -0.32 16.10
C SER A 97 -11.04 0.25 14.95
N PHE A 98 -10.12 -0.55 14.41
CA PHE A 98 -9.19 -0.15 13.36
C PHE A 98 -9.62 -0.52 11.93
N ALA A 99 -10.67 -1.32 11.75
CA ALA A 99 -11.12 -1.70 10.41
C ALA A 99 -11.47 -0.49 9.52
N PRO A 100 -12.18 0.56 10.00
CA PRO A 100 -12.44 1.75 9.20
C PRO A 100 -11.16 2.49 8.80
N LEU A 101 -10.16 2.57 9.69
CA LEU A 101 -8.87 3.19 9.40
C LEU A 101 -8.14 2.43 8.28
N VAL A 102 -8.02 1.11 8.42
CA VAL A 102 -7.38 0.26 7.43
C VAL A 102 -8.10 0.34 6.09
N GLN A 103 -9.43 0.33 6.08
CA GLN A 103 -10.22 0.51 4.86
C GLN A 103 -9.91 1.85 4.19
N SER A 104 -9.89 2.95 4.95
CA SER A 104 -9.56 4.29 4.41
C SER A 104 -8.14 4.34 3.83
N LEU A 105 -7.18 3.66 4.45
CA LEU A 105 -5.81 3.57 3.93
C LEU A 105 -5.75 2.77 2.62
N TYR A 106 -6.52 1.68 2.49
CA TYR A 106 -6.64 0.95 1.23
C TYR A 106 -7.30 1.79 0.14
N ASP A 107 -8.43 2.44 0.45
CA ASP A 107 -9.17 3.25 -0.50
C ASP A 107 -8.32 4.40 -1.04
N ALA A 108 -7.57 5.08 -0.16
CA ALA A 108 -6.68 6.17 -0.54
C ALA A 108 -5.54 5.71 -1.47
N ARG A 109 -4.90 4.58 -1.15
CA ARG A 109 -3.84 4.00 -1.98
C ARG A 109 -4.37 3.52 -3.32
N HIS A 110 -5.50 2.83 -3.33
CA HIS A 110 -6.14 2.39 -4.57
C HIS A 110 -6.57 3.58 -5.44
N ALA A 111 -7.09 4.65 -4.84
CA ALA A 111 -7.42 5.87 -5.58
C ALA A 111 -6.19 6.49 -6.26
N ALA A 112 -5.04 6.57 -5.57
CA ALA A 112 -3.79 7.06 -6.15
C ALA A 112 -3.29 6.14 -7.28
N ILE A 113 -3.26 4.82 -7.05
CA ILE A 113 -2.83 3.84 -8.06
C ILE A 113 -3.76 3.87 -9.29
N ASN A 114 -5.07 3.92 -9.11
CA ASN A 114 -6.03 3.95 -10.20
C ASN A 114 -5.89 5.21 -11.07
N ARG A 115 -5.61 6.38 -10.48
CA ARG A 115 -5.33 7.61 -11.22
C ARG A 115 -4.04 7.50 -12.03
N MET A 116 -2.99 6.91 -11.46
CA MET A 116 -1.74 6.64 -12.17
C MET A 116 -1.95 5.67 -13.34
N ILE A 117 -2.74 4.60 -13.16
CA ILE A 117 -3.11 3.66 -14.22
C ILE A 117 -3.90 4.36 -15.34
N ALA A 118 -4.81 5.26 -14.99
CA ALA A 118 -5.57 6.03 -15.99
C ALA A 118 -4.66 6.93 -16.82
N GLU A 119 -3.65 7.57 -16.25
CA GLU A 119 -2.63 8.32 -17.00
C GLU A 119 -1.80 7.41 -17.91
N CYS A 120 -1.38 6.24 -17.42
CA CYS A 120 -0.67 5.25 -18.23
C CYS A 120 -1.49 4.83 -19.47
N ALA A 121 -2.77 4.52 -19.27
CA ALA A 121 -3.67 4.18 -20.36
C ALA A 121 -3.84 5.34 -21.35
N ALA A 122 -3.90 6.58 -20.87
CA ALA A 122 -3.96 7.79 -21.71
C ALA A 122 -2.71 8.00 -22.55
N LEU A 123 -1.53 7.57 -22.08
CA LEU A 123 -0.27 7.56 -22.85
C LEU A 123 -0.14 6.34 -23.78
N GLY A 124 -1.12 5.45 -23.82
CA GLY A 124 -1.04 4.20 -24.58
C GLY A 124 -0.05 3.20 -23.97
N GLY A 125 0.24 3.31 -22.68
CA GLY A 125 1.09 2.39 -21.94
C GLY A 125 0.40 1.06 -21.65
N HIS A 126 1.18 -0.01 -21.61
CA HIS A 126 0.73 -1.37 -21.27
C HIS A 126 0.97 -1.69 -19.80
N GLY A 127 1.85 -0.95 -19.14
CA GLY A 127 2.16 -1.11 -17.72
C GLY A 127 2.98 0.03 -17.17
N ILE A 128 3.23 -0.02 -15.86
CA ILE A 128 3.97 0.99 -15.10
C ILE A 128 5.06 0.27 -14.31
N VAL A 129 6.30 0.74 -14.44
CA VAL A 129 7.48 0.17 -13.78
C VAL A 129 8.08 1.20 -12.83
N GLY A 130 8.77 0.73 -11.79
CA GLY A 130 9.41 1.57 -10.79
C GLY A 130 8.40 2.39 -9.97
N VAL A 131 7.24 1.81 -9.66
CA VAL A 131 6.21 2.50 -8.89
C VAL A 131 6.69 2.74 -7.46
N LYS A 132 6.62 4.01 -7.06
CA LYS A 132 6.87 4.43 -5.68
C LYS A 132 5.57 4.95 -5.07
N LEU A 133 5.19 4.34 -3.94
CA LEU A 133 4.05 4.77 -3.13
C LEU A 133 4.56 5.58 -1.95
N THR A 134 4.10 6.81 -1.79
CA THR A 134 4.45 7.67 -0.67
C THR A 134 3.23 8.20 0.04
N ILE A 135 3.34 8.40 1.36
CA ILE A 135 2.34 9.04 2.19
C ILE A 135 2.99 10.24 2.83
N GLY A 136 2.36 11.40 2.70
CA GLY A 136 2.81 12.65 3.31
C GLY A 136 1.66 13.39 3.98
N HIS A 137 2.01 14.33 4.87
CA HIS A 137 1.02 15.25 5.39
C HIS A 137 0.65 16.28 4.31
N PHE A 138 -0.66 16.51 4.15
CA PHE A 138 -1.14 17.56 3.28
C PHE A 138 -1.27 18.89 4.07
N PRO A 139 -0.76 20.03 3.57
CA PRO A 139 -0.70 21.28 4.33
C PRO A 139 -2.05 21.80 4.84
N ALA A 140 -3.14 21.53 4.13
CA ALA A 140 -4.49 21.90 4.53
C ALA A 140 -5.17 20.88 5.45
N GLY A 141 -4.44 19.87 5.91
CA GLY A 141 -4.94 18.76 6.74
C GLY A 141 -5.17 17.48 5.95
N GLY A 142 -5.04 16.34 6.62
CA GLY A 142 -5.17 15.03 6.02
C GLY A 142 -3.84 14.42 5.57
N LEU A 143 -3.93 13.29 4.88
CA LEU A 143 -2.79 12.57 4.32
C LEU A 143 -2.88 12.56 2.79
N GLU A 144 -1.78 12.90 2.15
CA GLU A 144 -1.62 12.77 0.71
C GLU A 144 -0.97 11.42 0.38
N PHE A 145 -1.63 10.65 -0.48
CA PHE A 145 -1.14 9.40 -1.03
C PHE A 145 -0.72 9.65 -2.47
N LYS A 146 0.53 9.36 -2.79
CA LYS A 146 1.08 9.53 -4.13
C LYS A 146 1.60 8.21 -4.67
N ALA A 147 1.29 7.93 -5.94
CA ALA A 147 1.85 6.85 -6.73
C ALA A 147 2.54 7.47 -7.95
N ILE A 148 3.83 7.23 -8.12
CA ILE A 148 4.62 7.73 -9.24
C ILE A 148 5.35 6.55 -9.87
N GLY A 149 5.37 6.50 -11.20
CA GLY A 149 6.10 5.48 -11.94
C GLY A 149 6.33 5.89 -13.38
N THR A 150 6.95 5.02 -14.17
CA THR A 150 7.17 5.22 -15.60
C THR A 150 6.29 4.26 -16.38
N ALA A 151 5.44 4.80 -17.25
CA ALA A 151 4.63 4.02 -18.17
C ALA A 151 5.51 3.41 -19.26
N VAL A 152 5.25 2.14 -19.57
CA VAL A 152 5.98 1.38 -20.59
C VAL A 152 4.99 0.70 -21.55
N ARG A 153 5.41 0.54 -22.81
CA ARG A 153 4.63 -0.09 -23.87
C ARG A 153 5.48 -1.16 -24.55
N ALA A 154 4.88 -2.32 -24.86
CA ALA A 154 5.47 -3.33 -25.74
C ALA A 154 5.00 -3.07 -27.17
N PRO A 155 5.88 -2.59 -28.10
CA PRO A 155 5.49 -2.33 -29.48
C PRO A 155 4.93 -3.60 -30.16
N GLY A 156 3.85 -3.43 -30.89
CA GLY A 156 3.21 -4.55 -31.62
C GLY A 156 2.35 -5.47 -30.75
N ALA A 157 2.39 -5.37 -29.42
CA ALA A 157 1.50 -6.12 -28.56
C ALA A 157 0.13 -5.43 -28.43
N PRO A 158 -0.97 -6.21 -28.27
CA PRO A 158 -2.28 -5.62 -28.02
C PRO A 158 -2.32 -4.91 -26.68
N SER A 159 -3.04 -3.79 -26.61
CA SER A 159 -3.19 -3.05 -25.35
C SER A 159 -3.93 -3.91 -24.32
N PRO A 160 -3.39 -4.10 -23.12
CA PRO A 160 -4.04 -4.88 -22.08
C PRO A 160 -5.33 -4.18 -21.61
N ARG A 161 -6.27 -4.95 -21.10
CA ARG A 161 -7.50 -4.40 -20.53
C ARG A 161 -7.22 -3.44 -19.38
N THR A 162 -6.23 -3.78 -18.56
CA THR A 162 -5.74 -2.94 -17.47
C THR A 162 -4.21 -2.95 -17.51
N PRO A 163 -3.55 -1.78 -17.56
CA PRO A 163 -2.10 -1.72 -17.45
C PRO A 163 -1.62 -2.39 -16.16
N PHE A 164 -0.57 -3.21 -16.25
CA PHE A 164 0.07 -3.76 -15.05
C PHE A 164 0.81 -2.68 -14.25
N THR A 165 1.05 -2.94 -12.98
CA THR A 165 1.86 -2.06 -12.13
C THR A 165 2.94 -2.87 -11.40
N SER A 166 4.15 -2.32 -11.32
CA SER A 166 5.28 -2.97 -10.67
C SER A 166 6.16 -1.94 -9.96
N ASP A 167 6.57 -2.24 -8.76
CA ASP A 167 7.54 -1.48 -7.97
C ASP A 167 9.00 -1.84 -8.30
N LEU A 168 9.21 -2.91 -9.06
CA LEU A 168 10.52 -3.37 -9.46
C LEU A 168 11.29 -2.28 -10.23
N SER A 169 12.60 -2.22 -10.02
CA SER A 169 13.50 -1.41 -10.84
C SER A 169 13.43 -1.84 -12.32
N GLY A 170 13.85 -0.96 -13.24
CA GLY A 170 13.88 -1.33 -14.66
C GLY A 170 14.71 -2.58 -14.95
N GLN A 171 15.83 -2.78 -14.21
CA GLN A 171 16.67 -3.97 -14.35
C GLN A 171 15.97 -5.23 -13.85
N ASP A 172 15.31 -5.16 -12.69
CA ASP A 172 14.65 -6.33 -12.12
C ASP A 172 13.39 -6.68 -12.91
N PHE A 173 12.68 -5.68 -13.44
CA PHE A 173 11.61 -5.90 -14.40
C PHE A 173 12.11 -6.62 -15.65
N ALA A 174 13.23 -6.18 -16.24
CA ALA A 174 13.80 -6.83 -17.43
C ALA A 174 14.21 -8.29 -17.14
N LYS A 175 14.81 -8.57 -15.98
CA LYS A 175 15.12 -9.94 -15.54
C LYS A 175 13.88 -10.80 -15.39
N LEU A 176 12.80 -10.23 -14.83
CA LEU A 176 11.52 -10.92 -14.65
C LEU A 176 10.93 -11.34 -16.00
N ILE A 177 10.86 -10.38 -16.95
CA ILE A 177 10.38 -10.64 -18.31
C ILE A 177 11.23 -11.69 -19.02
N ALA A 178 12.56 -11.62 -18.91
CA ALA A 178 13.48 -12.58 -19.52
C ALA A 178 13.28 -14.01 -19.00
N ARG A 179 12.66 -14.17 -17.82
CA ARG A 179 12.32 -15.47 -17.23
C ARG A 179 10.87 -15.90 -17.54
N GLY A 180 10.16 -15.18 -18.40
CA GLY A 180 8.79 -15.49 -18.80
C GLY A 180 7.71 -15.06 -17.81
N TRP A 181 8.04 -14.24 -16.83
CA TRP A 181 7.09 -13.69 -15.86
C TRP A 181 6.66 -12.29 -16.25
N VAL A 182 5.38 -11.99 -16.09
CA VAL A 182 4.83 -10.65 -16.29
C VAL A 182 4.21 -10.15 -14.98
N PRO A 183 4.50 -8.92 -14.55
CA PRO A 183 3.83 -8.34 -13.38
C PRO A 183 2.31 -8.28 -13.59
N ALA A 184 1.55 -8.68 -12.60
CA ALA A 184 0.09 -8.54 -12.62
C ALA A 184 -0.34 -7.18 -12.04
N GLY A 185 0.26 -6.79 -10.93
CA GLY A 185 -0.06 -5.54 -10.25
C GLY A 185 0.62 -5.41 -8.89
N LEU A 186 0.45 -4.26 -8.26
CA LEU A 186 0.90 -4.02 -6.89
C LEU A 186 -0.08 -4.62 -5.90
N ALA A 187 0.40 -5.45 -5.00
CA ALA A 187 -0.34 -5.98 -3.87
C ALA A 187 0.06 -5.27 -2.57
N LEU A 188 -0.90 -5.03 -1.70
CA LEU A 188 -0.72 -4.33 -0.44
C LEU A 188 -1.23 -5.16 0.74
N GLY A 189 -0.45 -5.20 1.82
CA GLY A 189 -0.86 -5.74 3.10
C GLY A 189 -0.75 -4.68 4.18
N ILE A 190 -1.86 -4.21 4.70
CA ILE A 190 -1.92 -3.18 5.73
C ILE A 190 -2.57 -3.77 6.97
N SER A 191 -1.91 -3.63 8.12
CA SER A 191 -2.46 -3.97 9.41
C SER A 191 -2.21 -2.85 10.41
N VAL A 192 -3.16 -2.66 11.30
CA VAL A 192 -3.01 -1.87 12.51
C VAL A 192 -3.21 -2.80 13.69
N ALA A 193 -2.25 -2.84 14.59
CA ALA A 193 -2.30 -3.66 15.78
C ALA A 193 -2.16 -2.79 17.02
N ALA A 194 -2.92 -3.11 18.05
CA ALA A 194 -2.83 -2.50 19.35
C ALA A 194 -2.85 -3.58 20.46
N ARG A 195 -2.14 -3.30 21.54
CA ARG A 195 -2.08 -4.17 22.71
C ARG A 195 -2.47 -3.41 23.96
N HIS A 196 -3.22 -4.06 24.81
CA HIS A 196 -3.38 -3.66 26.20
C HIS A 196 -2.34 -4.41 27.03
N ASP A 197 -1.40 -3.68 27.64
CA ASP A 197 -0.29 -4.28 28.35
C ASP A 197 -0.75 -4.84 29.71
N ASP A 198 -0.27 -6.03 30.03
CA ASP A 198 -0.37 -6.59 31.37
C ASP A 198 0.76 -6.03 32.28
N TRP A 199 0.64 -6.34 33.57
CA TRP A 199 1.63 -5.90 34.56
C TRP A 199 3.04 -6.45 34.28
N LEU A 200 3.17 -7.60 33.65
CA LEU A 200 4.44 -8.23 33.27
C LEU A 200 5.13 -7.42 32.18
N THR A 201 4.41 -7.09 31.11
CA THR A 201 4.91 -6.24 30.02
C THR A 201 5.32 -4.87 30.57
N VAL A 202 4.48 -4.23 31.40
CA VAL A 202 4.81 -2.96 32.07
C VAL A 202 6.05 -3.11 32.96
N GLY A 203 6.21 -4.24 33.65
CA GLY A 203 7.40 -4.53 34.44
C GLY A 203 8.67 -4.60 33.60
N GLN A 204 8.60 -5.24 32.44
CA GLN A 204 9.73 -5.39 31.49
C GLN A 204 10.16 -4.06 30.85
N THR A 205 9.29 -3.05 30.78
CA THR A 205 9.64 -1.73 30.23
C THR A 205 10.25 -0.79 31.25
N ARG A 206 10.33 -1.16 32.53
CA ARG A 206 10.90 -0.32 33.57
C ARG A 206 12.42 -0.26 33.47
N TRP A 207 13.00 0.89 33.85
CA TRP A 207 14.44 1.08 33.93
C TRP A 207 15.20 -0.03 34.69
N SER A 208 14.57 -0.58 35.73
CA SER A 208 15.14 -1.65 36.56
C SER A 208 15.13 -3.03 35.92
N ALA A 209 14.44 -3.22 34.80
CA ALA A 209 14.37 -4.52 34.11
C ALA A 209 15.63 -4.87 33.32
N GLY A 210 16.57 -3.92 33.14
CA GLY A 210 17.79 -4.12 32.37
C GLY A 210 17.53 -4.25 30.86
N ASN A 211 18.54 -4.76 30.15
CA ASN A 211 18.45 -4.97 28.69
C ASN A 211 17.83 -6.33 28.40
N ALA A 212 16.52 -6.42 28.47
CA ALA A 212 15.75 -7.64 28.22
C ALA A 212 14.69 -7.43 27.13
N GLU A 213 14.33 -8.50 26.49
CA GLU A 213 13.23 -8.50 25.52
C GLU A 213 11.89 -8.23 26.24
N VAL A 214 11.10 -7.34 25.65
CA VAL A 214 9.72 -7.09 26.10
C VAL A 214 8.80 -8.03 25.33
N ALA A 215 8.50 -9.17 25.89
CA ALA A 215 7.77 -10.26 25.23
C ALA A 215 6.41 -9.80 24.66
N GLY A 216 5.69 -8.93 25.39
CA GLY A 216 4.41 -8.39 24.91
C GLY A 216 4.54 -7.57 23.63
N TYR A 217 5.61 -6.80 23.47
CA TYR A 217 5.84 -6.02 22.25
C TYR A 217 6.33 -6.88 21.09
N THR A 218 7.12 -7.89 21.37
CA THR A 218 7.49 -8.90 20.36
C THR A 218 6.24 -9.60 19.82
N GLU A 219 5.31 -10.00 20.70
CA GLU A 219 4.04 -10.60 20.29
C GLU A 219 3.20 -9.63 19.44
N LEU A 220 3.08 -8.36 19.83
CA LEU A 220 2.37 -7.34 19.07
C LEU A 220 2.93 -7.20 17.63
N VAL A 221 4.27 -7.17 17.50
CA VAL A 221 4.96 -7.10 16.21
C VAL A 221 4.66 -8.35 15.36
N HIS A 222 4.71 -9.53 15.95
CA HIS A 222 4.42 -10.78 15.25
C HIS A 222 2.98 -10.86 14.76
N GLU A 223 2.00 -10.51 15.61
CA GLU A 223 0.58 -10.51 15.26
C GLU A 223 0.28 -9.47 14.16
N GLY A 224 0.83 -8.25 14.25
CA GLY A 224 0.66 -7.22 13.23
C GLY A 224 1.25 -7.64 11.87
N ARG A 225 2.45 -8.24 11.86
CA ARG A 225 3.07 -8.76 10.64
C ARG A 225 2.29 -9.94 10.05
N HIS A 226 1.80 -10.84 10.89
CA HIS A 226 0.97 -11.96 10.46
C HIS A 226 -0.31 -11.45 9.80
N ASP A 227 -1.00 -10.50 10.43
CA ASP A 227 -2.23 -9.91 9.89
C ASP A 227 -1.97 -9.19 8.55
N ALA A 228 -0.91 -8.37 8.45
CA ALA A 228 -0.52 -7.71 7.20
C ALA A 228 -0.25 -8.72 6.08
N ARG A 229 0.40 -9.85 6.39
CA ARG A 229 0.66 -10.93 5.42
C ARG A 229 -0.63 -11.58 4.93
N VAL A 230 -1.59 -11.85 5.82
CA VAL A 230 -2.90 -12.39 5.45
C VAL A 230 -3.65 -11.41 4.53
N GLN A 231 -3.57 -10.11 4.80
CA GLN A 231 -4.18 -9.09 3.94
C GLN A 231 -3.47 -9.04 2.55
N LEU A 232 -2.14 -9.12 2.53
CA LEU A 232 -1.35 -9.19 1.29
C LEU A 232 -1.76 -10.40 0.44
N GLU A 233 -1.88 -11.58 1.03
CA GLU A 233 -2.31 -12.79 0.31
C GLU A 233 -3.71 -12.65 -0.30
N ARG A 234 -4.63 -12.00 0.41
CA ARG A 234 -5.97 -11.71 -0.12
C ARG A 234 -5.91 -10.77 -1.32
N ASP A 235 -5.05 -9.75 -1.24
CA ASP A 235 -4.88 -8.79 -2.33
C ASP A 235 -4.23 -9.45 -3.57
N VAL A 236 -3.21 -10.29 -3.38
CA VAL A 236 -2.59 -11.11 -4.43
C VAL A 236 -3.61 -11.98 -5.15
N ARG A 237 -4.45 -12.70 -4.39
CA ARG A 237 -5.53 -13.53 -4.97
C ARG A 237 -6.55 -12.70 -5.74
N ARG A 238 -6.88 -11.50 -5.26
CA ARG A 238 -7.80 -10.57 -5.94
C ARG A 238 -7.25 -10.09 -7.29
N ILE A 239 -5.94 -9.87 -7.37
CA ILE A 239 -5.24 -9.48 -8.61
C ILE A 239 -5.12 -10.68 -9.57
N GLY A 240 -5.28 -11.91 -9.09
CA GLY A 240 -5.12 -13.14 -9.86
C GLY A 240 -3.66 -13.51 -10.12
N ALA A 241 -2.74 -13.08 -9.25
CA ALA A 241 -1.33 -13.41 -9.34
C ALA A 241 -1.01 -14.75 -8.67
N GLU A 242 -0.02 -15.47 -9.21
CA GLU A 242 0.44 -16.76 -8.70
C GLU A 242 1.46 -16.62 -7.55
N GLY A 243 2.12 -15.47 -7.45
CA GLY A 243 3.14 -15.19 -6.44
C GLY A 243 3.33 -13.71 -6.19
N VAL A 244 4.14 -13.39 -5.18
CA VAL A 244 4.48 -12.03 -4.82
C VAL A 244 5.96 -11.91 -4.49
N VAL A 245 6.58 -10.86 -5.00
CA VAL A 245 7.91 -10.39 -4.56
C VAL A 245 7.67 -9.26 -3.58
N ILE A 246 8.11 -9.43 -2.35
CA ILE A 246 7.94 -8.40 -1.30
C ILE A 246 9.11 -7.42 -1.43
N ALA A 247 8.83 -6.20 -1.88
CA ALA A 247 9.82 -5.15 -2.06
C ALA A 247 10.10 -4.38 -0.77
N ASP A 248 9.09 -4.16 0.07
CA ASP A 248 9.23 -3.39 1.31
C ASP A 248 8.29 -3.93 2.40
N MET A 249 8.78 -3.92 3.64
CA MET A 249 8.00 -4.21 4.84
C MET A 249 8.36 -3.21 5.92
N THR A 250 7.55 -2.20 6.12
CA THR A 250 7.74 -1.15 7.11
C THR A 250 6.78 -1.26 8.28
N MET A 251 7.24 -0.92 9.48
CA MET A 251 6.42 -0.67 10.67
C MET A 251 6.56 0.80 11.05
N ARG A 252 5.44 1.43 11.37
CA ARG A 252 5.37 2.83 11.83
C ARG A 252 4.41 2.95 13.00
#